data_947c74228cddae3821207db7ce1750f5
#
_entry.id   947c74228cddae3821207db7ce1750f5
#
_cell.length_a   1.000
_cell.length_b   1.000
_cell.length_c   1.000
_cell.angle_alpha   90.00
_cell.angle_beta   90.00
_cell.angle_gamma   90.00
#
_symmetry.space_group_name_H-M   'P 1'
#
loop_
_entity.id
_entity.type
_entity.pdbx_description
1 polymer ?
#
loop_
_entity_poly.entity_id
_entity_poly.type
_entity_poly.pdbx_seq_one_letter_code
_entity_poly.pdbx_strand_id
1 'polypeptide(L)' 'MNSADHLDQFIEEMRSVMTEHDSTKGSSWRHTPDHILVDNLFEEIHEFEIKDDPTRELVDIANSAYILWAKRKFYNG' A
#
# COMPACT_ATOMS: atom_id res chain seq x y z
N MET A 1 -2.51 -24.99 11.49
CA MET A 1 -2.83 -23.79 10.69
C MET A 1 -1.59 -22.93 10.54
N ASN A 2 -1.28 -22.55 9.32
CA ASN A 2 -0.13 -21.72 9.00
C ASN A 2 -0.54 -20.24 9.06
N SER A 3 0.31 -19.37 9.55
CA SER A 3 0.04 -17.93 9.60
C SER A 3 -0.20 -17.32 8.21
N ALA A 4 0.28 -17.98 7.16
CA ALA A 4 0.14 -17.50 5.77
C ALA A 4 -1.11 -18.02 5.05
N ASP A 5 -2.03 -18.71 5.75
CA ASP A 5 -3.20 -19.34 5.11
C ASP A 5 -4.09 -18.34 4.36
N HIS A 6 -4.12 -17.09 4.80
CA HIS A 6 -4.94 -16.05 4.18
C HIS A 6 -4.14 -15.01 3.39
N LEU A 7 -2.84 -15.25 3.23
CA LEU A 7 -1.95 -14.28 2.59
C LEU A 7 -2.31 -14.08 1.12
N ASP A 8 -2.64 -15.15 0.40
CA ASP A 8 -2.99 -15.07 -1.01
C ASP A 8 -4.21 -14.18 -1.24
N GLN A 9 -5.20 -14.29 -0.36
CA GLN A 9 -6.38 -13.44 -0.43
C GLN A 9 -6.02 -11.97 -0.18
N PHE A 10 -5.18 -11.72 0.80
CA PHE A 10 -4.73 -10.37 1.12
C PHE A 10 -3.97 -9.75 -0.05
N ILE A 11 -3.09 -10.52 -0.68
CA ILE A 11 -2.33 -10.08 -1.85
C ILE A 11 -3.27 -9.75 -3.01
N GLU A 12 -4.31 -10.57 -3.21
CA GLU A 12 -5.29 -10.32 -4.26
C GLU A 12 -6.04 -9.02 -4.04
N GLU A 13 -6.43 -8.74 -2.80
CA GLU A 13 -7.09 -7.48 -2.46
C GLU A 13 -6.14 -6.29 -2.66
N MET A 14 -4.87 -6.43 -2.27
CA MET A 14 -3.85 -5.41 -2.51
C MET A 14 -3.73 -5.12 -4.01
N ARG A 15 -3.66 -6.15 -4.82
CA ARG A 15 -3.51 -6.04 -6.28
C ARG A 15 -4.71 -5.34 -6.91
N SER A 16 -5.90 -5.67 -6.44
CA SER A 16 -7.14 -5.06 -6.93
C SER A 16 -7.16 -3.56 -6.67
N VAL A 17 -6.84 -3.15 -5.44
CA VAL A 17 -6.81 -1.73 -5.07
C VAL A 17 -5.70 -0.99 -5.83
N MET A 18 -4.55 -1.62 -6.00
CA MET A 18 -3.44 -1.01 -6.73
C MET A 18 -3.78 -0.79 -8.20
N THR A 19 -4.46 -1.74 -8.83
CA THR A 19 -4.92 -1.61 -10.21
C THR A 19 -5.90 -0.44 -10.34
N GLU A 20 -6.77 -0.28 -9.38
CA GLU A 20 -7.71 0.82 -9.31
C GLU A 20 -7.00 2.18 -9.25
N HIS A 21 -5.95 2.28 -8.39
CA HIS A 21 -5.16 3.50 -8.27
C HIS A 21 -4.35 3.78 -9.52
N ASP A 22 -3.78 2.74 -10.16
CA ASP A 22 -2.99 2.91 -11.38
C ASP A 22 -3.81 3.50 -12.52
N SER A 23 -5.10 3.21 -12.57
CA SER A 23 -5.97 3.75 -13.60
C SER A 23 -6.18 5.26 -13.47
N THR A 24 -5.97 5.83 -12.29
CA THR A 24 -6.16 7.25 -12.03
C THR A 24 -4.86 8.02 -11.83
N LYS A 25 -3.87 7.43 -11.16
CA LYS A 25 -2.62 8.11 -10.78
C LYS A 25 -1.39 7.58 -11.49
N GLY A 26 -1.49 6.40 -12.12
CA GLY A 26 -0.37 5.77 -12.78
C GLY A 26 0.71 5.34 -11.80
N SER A 27 1.94 5.24 -12.30
CA SER A 27 3.08 4.76 -11.51
C SER A 27 4.01 5.91 -11.08
N SER A 28 3.46 7.10 -10.86
CA SER A 28 4.24 8.28 -10.47
C SER A 28 4.99 8.08 -9.14
N TRP A 29 4.56 7.13 -8.31
CA TRP A 29 5.23 6.83 -7.05
C TRP A 29 6.71 6.45 -7.24
N ARG A 30 7.08 5.97 -8.42
CA ARG A 30 8.47 5.59 -8.73
C ARG A 30 9.41 6.79 -8.65
N HIS A 31 8.89 7.98 -8.87
CA HIS A 31 9.66 9.22 -8.87
C HIS A 31 9.34 10.12 -7.68
N THR A 32 8.45 9.69 -6.80
CA THR A 32 8.07 10.44 -5.61
C THR A 32 9.14 10.26 -4.53
N PRO A 33 9.60 11.36 -3.89
CA PRO A 33 10.59 11.24 -2.83
C PRO A 33 10.11 10.33 -1.69
N ASP A 34 11.04 9.61 -1.06
CA ASP A 34 10.74 8.65 -0.01
C ASP A 34 9.97 9.28 1.15
N HIS A 35 10.32 10.52 1.54
CA HIS A 35 9.65 11.16 2.69
C HIS A 35 8.17 11.43 2.41
N ILE A 36 7.80 11.66 1.16
CA ILE A 36 6.40 11.82 0.78
C ILE A 36 5.68 10.48 0.89
N LEU A 37 6.31 9.39 0.44
CA LEU A 37 5.73 8.05 0.54
C LEU A 37 5.57 7.62 1.99
N VAL A 38 6.53 7.96 2.85
CA VAL A 38 6.45 7.69 4.29
C VAL A 38 5.29 8.47 4.91
N ASP A 39 5.14 9.75 4.56
CA ASP A 39 4.04 10.57 5.06
C ASP A 39 2.69 9.98 4.64
N ASN A 40 2.58 9.49 3.42
CA ASN A 40 1.36 8.83 2.93
C ASN A 40 1.04 7.59 3.76
N LEU A 41 2.06 6.80 4.11
CA LEU A 41 1.89 5.62 4.94
C LEU A 41 1.36 5.98 6.33
N PHE A 42 1.93 7.01 6.96
CA PHE A 42 1.45 7.48 8.26
C PHE A 42 0.02 8.00 8.19
N GLU A 43 -0.32 8.68 7.11
CA GLU A 43 -1.67 9.18 6.89
C GLU A 43 -2.68 8.03 6.80
N GLU A 44 -2.33 6.95 6.09
CA GLU A 44 -3.16 5.75 6.00
C GLU A 44 -3.34 5.08 7.37
N ILE A 45 -2.28 5.04 8.17
CA ILE A 45 -2.36 4.49 9.52
C ILE A 45 -3.30 5.33 10.38
N HIS A 46 -3.23 6.65 10.25
CA HIS A 46 -4.13 7.55 10.97
C HIS A 46 -5.59 7.32 10.56
N GLU A 47 -5.84 7.16 9.26
CA GLU A 47 -7.18 6.87 8.76
C GLU A 47 -7.72 5.55 9.30
N PHE A 48 -6.85 4.54 9.44
CA PHE A 48 -7.25 3.27 10.03
C PHE A 48 -7.81 3.44 11.44
N GLU A 49 -7.26 4.35 12.22
CA GLU A 49 -7.68 4.57 13.60
C GLU A 49 -9.06 5.23 13.72
N ILE A 50 -9.52 5.90 12.66
CA ILE A 50 -10.76 6.70 12.71
C ILE A 50 -11.86 6.20 11.78
N LYS A 51 -11.60 5.19 10.94
CA LYS A 51 -12.58 4.68 9.99
C LYS A 51 -13.38 3.52 10.54
N ASP A 52 -14.61 3.38 10.05
CA ASP A 52 -15.52 2.31 10.45
C ASP A 52 -15.17 0.95 9.84
N ASP A 53 -14.53 0.95 8.65
CA ASP A 53 -14.12 -0.29 8.00
C ASP A 53 -12.59 -0.39 7.99
N PRO A 54 -12.00 -0.95 9.04
CA PRO A 54 -10.54 -1.03 9.15
C PRO A 54 -9.91 -2.04 8.18
N THR A 55 -10.68 -2.99 7.66
CA THR A 55 -10.14 -4.01 6.76
C THR A 55 -9.61 -3.39 5.47
N ARG A 56 -10.38 -2.49 4.86
CA ARG A 56 -9.96 -1.79 3.65
C ARG A 56 -8.74 -0.91 3.92
N GLU A 57 -8.72 -0.22 5.05
CA GLU A 57 -7.58 0.64 5.39
C GLU A 57 -6.31 -0.17 5.59
N LEU A 58 -6.41 -1.39 6.11
CA LEU A 58 -5.24 -2.27 6.24
C LEU A 58 -4.67 -2.65 4.88
N VAL A 59 -5.52 -2.84 3.87
CA VAL A 59 -5.05 -3.07 2.50
C VAL A 59 -4.33 -1.84 1.97
N ASP A 60 -4.87 -0.65 2.21
CA ASP A 60 -4.24 0.60 1.80
C ASP A 60 -2.89 0.80 2.48
N ILE A 61 -2.79 0.49 3.77
CA ILE A 61 -1.52 0.54 4.52
C ILE A 61 -0.51 -0.41 3.90
N ALA A 62 -0.94 -1.65 3.60
CA ALA A 62 -0.06 -2.64 3.00
C ALA A 62 0.43 -2.20 1.63
N ASN A 63 -0.43 -1.59 0.82
CA ASN A 63 -0.06 -1.07 -0.49
C ASN A 63 0.94 0.08 -0.38
N SER A 64 0.76 0.96 0.59
CA SER A 64 1.71 2.06 0.83
C SER A 64 3.09 1.52 1.24
N ALA A 65 3.10 0.50 2.10
CA ALA A 65 4.35 -0.15 2.50
C ALA A 65 5.00 -0.86 1.32
N TYR A 66 4.20 -1.54 0.49
CA TYR A 66 4.70 -2.21 -0.70
C TYR A 66 5.35 -1.21 -1.67
N ILE A 67 4.69 -0.08 -1.92
CA ILE A 67 5.20 0.95 -2.82
C ILE A 67 6.57 1.46 -2.34
N LEU A 68 6.69 1.73 -1.05
CA LEU A 68 7.95 2.19 -0.47
C LEU A 68 9.03 1.12 -0.60
N TRP A 69 8.69 -0.13 -0.31
CA TRP A 69 9.61 -1.25 -0.45
C TRP A 69 10.08 -1.41 -1.90
N ALA A 70 9.15 -1.40 -2.85
CA ALA A 70 9.45 -1.59 -4.26
C ALA A 70 10.33 -0.45 -4.81
N LYS A 71 10.02 0.78 -4.42
CA LYS A 71 10.82 1.93 -4.84
C LYS A 71 12.25 1.81 -4.36
N ARG A 72 12.43 1.49 -3.08
CA ARG A 72 13.78 1.39 -2.51
C ARG A 72 14.56 0.21 -3.09
N LYS A 73 13.86 -0.89 -3.37
CA LYS A 73 14.53 -2.08 -3.89
C LYS A 73 14.86 -1.99 -5.38
N PHE A 74 13.99 -1.41 -6.18
CA PHE A 74 14.11 -1.46 -7.64
C PHE A 74 14.33 -0.12 -8.32
N TYR A 75 13.96 1.00 -7.69
CA TYR A 75 13.97 2.31 -8.35
C TYR A 75 14.82 3.36 -7.63
N ASN A 76 15.44 3.03 -6.53
CA ASN A 76 16.39 3.87 -5.80
C ASN A 76 17.79 3.28 -6.07
N GLY A 77 18.28 3.53 -7.24
CA GLY A 77 19.52 2.94 -7.65
C GLY A 77 20.76 3.54 -7.06
#